data_c866dcab502ace34199518185b8465cf
#
_entry.id   c866dcab502ace34199518185b8465cf
#
_cell.length_a   1.000
_cell.length_b   1.000
_cell.length_c   1.000
_cell.angle_alpha   90.00
_cell.angle_beta   90.00
_cell.angle_gamma   90.00
#
_symmetry.space_group_name_H-M   'P 1'
#
loop_
_entity.id
_entity.type
_entity.pdbx_description
1 polymer ?
#
loop_
_entity_poly.entity_id
_entity_poly.type
_entity_poly.pdbx_seq_one_letter_code
_entity_poly.pdbx_strand_id
1 'polypeptide(L)'
;HPPGNPIFMLTARFFANFAPDAAKISVMVNAMSGLLSALTILLLFWTITHLVRRLTVKNDQKGELSLTQYLVIMGSGVVGALAYCWSDTFWFSAVEGEVYAFSSFCTALVFWLILKWENRADEPQSDRYLILIAYVIGVSIAVHLLNLLCIPAIVLVFAYRKYKDMNLKKSIYALLISFVIIALVLFGLVPGFIKMAQQFELLFVNGFGCSFNTGAVVYAFVAAAIFIWAIVALRNDSSPLLMKGTFFLAIFVSGMLFIGSSQWVGWVLLAALAGWLFYIKNNIPVRVMSVIMWSIAVIFVGYSSYALILIRSSADTPMNQNSPDNVFDLASYLNREQYGETPLLYGETLYSGVQREYVGDSQMDTGEKNDDGTPFTIPVPNYRQKMEKGNMEYAKGVAGAAPAESAGLKPSEIRNNEKLASRGGDYYVKKGRKEEPVLNPELNMFFPRIHSRMHRDAYRTWVSLDTTADNLRELHAVDVNSGKKVPEYDVYGQPTYNPMTGTVVFPQ
;
A
#
# COMPACT_ATOMS: atom_id res chain seq x y z
N HIS A 1 -10.99 -3.26 9.46
CA HIS A 1 -11.09 -1.84 9.83
C HIS A 1 -12.26 -1.19 9.13
N PRO A 2 -13.14 -0.50 9.85
CA PRO A 2 -14.27 0.25 9.27
C PRO A 2 -13.75 1.45 8.45
N PRO A 3 -14.37 1.74 7.31
CA PRO A 3 -15.55 1.11 6.70
C PRO A 3 -15.31 -0.26 6.04
N GLY A 4 -14.10 -0.83 6.14
CA GLY A 4 -13.76 -2.21 5.78
C GLY A 4 -13.23 -2.37 4.34
N ASN A 5 -12.70 -3.57 4.06
CA ASN A 5 -12.26 -3.95 2.71
C ASN A 5 -13.47 -4.24 1.82
N PRO A 6 -13.65 -3.54 0.68
CA PRO A 6 -14.91 -3.53 -0.06
C PRO A 6 -15.38 -4.91 -0.51
N ILE A 7 -14.53 -5.63 -1.22
CA ILE A 7 -14.87 -6.96 -1.79
C ILE A 7 -15.12 -7.98 -0.68
N PHE A 8 -14.30 -7.95 0.39
CA PHE A 8 -14.54 -8.81 1.54
C PHE A 8 -15.89 -8.54 2.16
N MET A 9 -16.23 -7.26 2.40
CA MET A 9 -17.49 -6.86 2.99
C MET A 9 -18.71 -7.25 2.15
N LEU A 10 -18.62 -7.10 0.82
CA LEU A 10 -19.69 -7.52 -0.10
C LEU A 10 -19.89 -9.05 -0.04
N THR A 11 -18.80 -9.79 -0.08
CA THR A 11 -18.85 -11.26 -0.03
C THR A 11 -19.38 -11.73 1.32
N ALA A 12 -18.90 -11.13 2.42
CA ALA A 12 -19.37 -11.42 3.77
C ALA A 12 -20.86 -11.09 3.91
N ARG A 13 -21.34 -9.97 3.35
CA ARG A 13 -22.77 -9.62 3.34
C ARG A 13 -23.60 -10.63 2.55
N PHE A 14 -23.08 -11.12 1.43
CA PHE A 14 -23.76 -12.17 0.67
C PHE A 14 -23.95 -13.43 1.53
N PHE A 15 -22.90 -13.90 2.21
CA PHE A 15 -23.00 -15.05 3.10
C PHE A 15 -23.89 -14.79 4.32
N ALA A 16 -23.85 -13.59 4.88
CA ALA A 16 -24.71 -13.20 6.01
C ALA A 16 -26.22 -13.33 5.70
N ASN A 17 -26.64 -13.23 4.42
CA ASN A 17 -28.03 -13.41 4.02
C ASN A 17 -28.54 -14.88 4.19
N PHE A 18 -27.65 -15.84 4.32
CA PHE A 18 -28.00 -17.24 4.60
C PHE A 18 -28.11 -17.55 6.09
N ALA A 19 -27.85 -16.57 6.95
CA ALA A 19 -28.02 -16.76 8.41
C ALA A 19 -29.51 -16.83 8.77
N PRO A 20 -29.93 -17.85 9.53
CA PRO A 20 -31.34 -17.99 9.95
C PRO A 20 -31.75 -16.92 10.95
N ASP A 21 -30.82 -16.36 11.70
CA ASP A 21 -31.01 -15.28 12.67
C ASP A 21 -29.74 -14.41 12.79
N ALA A 22 -29.84 -13.27 13.47
CA ALA A 22 -28.75 -12.33 13.63
C ALA A 22 -27.54 -12.92 14.40
N ALA A 23 -27.79 -13.84 15.33
CA ALA A 23 -26.70 -14.48 16.11
C ALA A 23 -25.85 -15.43 15.26
N LYS A 24 -26.37 -15.91 14.13
CA LYS A 24 -25.66 -16.81 13.20
C LYS A 24 -24.94 -16.10 12.07
N ILE A 25 -25.00 -14.77 11.97
CA ILE A 25 -24.32 -14.00 10.93
C ILE A 25 -22.81 -14.25 10.95
N SER A 26 -22.17 -14.22 12.14
CA SER A 26 -20.75 -14.49 12.28
C SER A 26 -20.36 -15.89 11.81
N VAL A 27 -21.20 -16.89 12.10
CA VAL A 27 -20.98 -18.27 11.62
C VAL A 27 -20.99 -18.34 10.10
N MET A 28 -21.90 -17.62 9.43
CA MET A 28 -21.94 -17.60 7.96
C MET A 28 -20.75 -16.87 7.37
N VAL A 29 -20.25 -15.81 8.01
CA VAL A 29 -19.02 -15.13 7.58
C VAL A 29 -17.80 -16.03 7.76
N ASN A 30 -17.71 -16.77 8.85
CA ASN A 30 -16.65 -17.77 9.05
C ASN A 30 -16.76 -18.92 8.03
N ALA A 31 -17.99 -19.37 7.69
CA ALA A 31 -18.21 -20.37 6.64
C ALA A 31 -17.72 -19.89 5.26
N MET A 32 -17.82 -18.58 4.96
CA MET A 32 -17.20 -17.98 3.76
C MET A 32 -15.68 -18.21 3.78
N SER A 33 -15.01 -17.91 4.88
CA SER A 33 -13.56 -18.14 5.02
C SER A 33 -13.19 -19.60 4.87
N GLY A 34 -13.98 -20.51 5.48
CA GLY A 34 -13.82 -21.96 5.32
C GLY A 34 -13.96 -22.42 3.86
N LEU A 35 -14.97 -21.91 3.13
CA LEU A 35 -15.16 -22.24 1.72
C LEU A 35 -13.98 -21.74 0.85
N LEU A 36 -13.55 -20.49 1.04
CA LEU A 36 -12.40 -19.92 0.31
C LEU A 36 -11.11 -20.69 0.61
N SER A 37 -10.93 -21.12 1.85
CA SER A 37 -9.79 -21.96 2.26
C SER A 37 -9.86 -23.34 1.60
N ALA A 38 -11.02 -23.99 1.55
CA ALA A 38 -11.20 -25.26 0.84
C ALA A 38 -10.87 -25.14 -0.66
N LEU A 39 -11.31 -24.06 -1.31
CA LEU A 39 -10.96 -23.75 -2.69
C LEU A 39 -9.46 -23.50 -2.88
N THR A 40 -8.81 -22.88 -1.90
CA THR A 40 -7.34 -22.69 -1.87
C THR A 40 -6.62 -24.04 -1.89
N ILE A 41 -7.04 -24.98 -1.03
CA ILE A 41 -6.47 -26.33 -0.97
C ILE A 41 -6.70 -27.11 -2.26
N LEU A 42 -7.87 -26.98 -2.87
CA LEU A 42 -8.16 -27.59 -4.19
C LEU A 42 -7.21 -27.07 -5.26
N LEU A 43 -7.03 -25.76 -5.35
CA LEU A 43 -6.12 -25.12 -6.32
C LEU A 43 -4.66 -25.49 -6.04
N LEU A 44 -4.26 -25.60 -4.79
CA LEU A 44 -2.93 -26.07 -4.39
C LEU A 44 -2.71 -27.52 -4.80
N PHE A 45 -3.67 -28.41 -4.56
CA PHE A 45 -3.64 -29.79 -5.04
C PHE A 45 -3.43 -29.85 -6.55
N TRP A 46 -4.20 -29.10 -7.33
CA TRP A 46 -4.04 -29.06 -8.78
C TRP A 46 -2.69 -28.48 -9.22
N THR A 47 -2.19 -27.50 -8.51
CA THR A 47 -0.86 -26.92 -8.76
C THR A 47 0.24 -27.93 -8.54
N ILE A 48 0.22 -28.63 -7.40
CA ILE A 48 1.22 -29.66 -7.06
C ILE A 48 1.16 -30.82 -8.06
N THR A 49 -0.03 -31.37 -8.33
CA THR A 49 -0.19 -32.47 -9.30
C THR A 49 0.29 -32.08 -10.69
N HIS A 50 0.03 -30.83 -11.11
CA HIS A 50 0.52 -30.31 -12.38
C HIS A 50 2.07 -30.27 -12.43
N LEU A 51 2.72 -29.73 -11.40
CA LEU A 51 4.16 -29.61 -11.34
C LEU A 51 4.84 -30.99 -11.24
N VAL A 52 4.32 -31.88 -10.39
CA VAL A 52 4.85 -33.24 -10.27
C VAL A 52 4.70 -34.04 -11.54
N ARG A 53 3.57 -33.88 -12.25
CA ARG A 53 3.39 -34.51 -13.56
C ARG A 53 4.49 -34.08 -14.55
N ARG A 54 4.88 -32.83 -14.58
CA ARG A 54 5.98 -32.33 -15.43
C ARG A 54 7.34 -32.91 -15.09
N LEU A 55 7.56 -33.25 -13.82
CA LEU A 55 8.82 -33.85 -13.37
C LEU A 55 8.86 -35.37 -13.63
N THR A 56 7.70 -36.03 -13.57
CA THR A 56 7.62 -37.49 -13.63
C THR A 56 7.32 -38.04 -15.02
N VAL A 57 6.64 -37.25 -15.87
CA VAL A 57 6.24 -37.69 -17.20
C VAL A 57 7.14 -37.05 -18.25
N LYS A 58 7.83 -37.87 -19.05
CA LYS A 58 8.69 -37.37 -20.12
C LYS A 58 7.84 -36.71 -21.23
N ASN A 59 8.39 -35.66 -21.84
CA ASN A 59 7.67 -34.86 -22.86
C ASN A 59 7.27 -35.68 -24.14
N ASP A 60 7.98 -36.77 -24.38
CA ASP A 60 7.74 -37.68 -25.54
C ASP A 60 6.81 -38.86 -25.20
N GLN A 61 6.43 -38.99 -23.93
CA GLN A 61 5.51 -40.06 -23.51
C GLN A 61 4.10 -39.84 -24.06
N LYS A 62 3.77 -40.58 -25.15
CA LYS A 62 2.43 -40.66 -25.71
C LYS A 62 1.77 -41.92 -25.17
N GLY A 63 0.89 -41.82 -24.20
CA GLY A 63 0.19 -42.94 -23.63
C GLY A 63 -0.32 -42.74 -22.23
N GLU A 64 -0.92 -43.76 -21.64
CA GLU A 64 -1.45 -43.77 -20.29
C GLU A 64 -0.32 -43.67 -19.26
N LEU A 65 -0.60 -43.05 -18.11
CA LEU A 65 0.32 -42.98 -16.99
C LEU A 65 0.50 -44.40 -16.40
N SER A 66 1.73 -44.76 -16.06
CA SER A 66 1.95 -45.96 -15.26
C SER A 66 1.34 -45.79 -13.87
N LEU A 67 0.99 -46.90 -13.19
CA LEU A 67 0.45 -46.86 -11.84
C LEU A 67 1.38 -46.10 -10.88
N THR A 68 2.70 -46.31 -11.01
CA THR A 68 3.70 -45.59 -10.22
C THR A 68 3.65 -44.08 -10.47
N GLN A 69 3.61 -43.63 -11.71
CA GLN A 69 3.49 -42.22 -12.07
C GLN A 69 2.19 -41.62 -11.52
N TYR A 70 1.08 -42.35 -11.64
CA TYR A 70 -0.21 -41.91 -11.12
C TYR A 70 -0.16 -41.75 -9.59
N LEU A 71 0.36 -42.75 -8.86
CA LEU A 71 0.48 -42.70 -7.40
C LEU A 71 1.42 -41.59 -6.93
N VAL A 72 2.55 -41.36 -7.62
CA VAL A 72 3.46 -40.25 -7.29
C VAL A 72 2.78 -38.90 -7.49
N ILE A 73 2.10 -38.70 -8.61
CA ILE A 73 1.43 -37.43 -8.93
C ILE A 73 0.31 -37.15 -7.91
N MET A 74 -0.60 -38.11 -7.74
CA MET A 74 -1.77 -37.93 -6.87
C MET A 74 -1.36 -37.90 -5.38
N GLY A 75 -0.45 -38.79 -4.98
CA GLY A 75 0.06 -38.85 -3.60
C GLY A 75 0.78 -37.56 -3.21
N SER A 76 1.64 -37.03 -4.05
CA SER A 76 2.29 -35.73 -3.79
C SER A 76 1.29 -34.60 -3.67
N GLY A 77 0.26 -34.58 -4.51
CA GLY A 77 -0.83 -33.60 -4.44
C GLY A 77 -1.59 -33.68 -3.12
N VAL A 78 -1.98 -34.89 -2.71
CA VAL A 78 -2.70 -35.12 -1.44
C VAL A 78 -1.84 -34.73 -0.23
N VAL A 79 -0.60 -35.24 -0.17
CA VAL A 79 0.30 -34.95 0.96
C VAL A 79 0.58 -33.46 1.09
N GLY A 80 0.93 -32.79 -0.03
CA GLY A 80 1.24 -31.36 0.00
C GLY A 80 0.03 -30.47 0.34
N ALA A 81 -1.14 -30.80 -0.23
CA ALA A 81 -2.38 -30.07 0.04
C ALA A 81 -2.83 -30.26 1.51
N LEU A 82 -2.78 -31.49 2.03
CA LEU A 82 -3.14 -31.78 3.42
C LEU A 82 -2.14 -31.19 4.42
N ALA A 83 -0.84 -31.24 4.12
CA ALA A 83 0.16 -30.61 4.98
C ALA A 83 -0.10 -29.10 5.17
N TYR A 84 -0.47 -28.39 4.09
CA TYR A 84 -0.84 -26.99 4.19
C TYR A 84 -2.19 -26.80 4.89
N CYS A 85 -3.19 -27.66 4.60
CA CYS A 85 -4.52 -27.61 5.21
C CYS A 85 -4.45 -27.69 6.73
N TRP A 86 -3.56 -28.53 7.25
CA TRP A 86 -3.39 -28.79 8.69
C TRP A 86 -2.34 -27.90 9.36
N SER A 87 -1.76 -26.91 8.64
CA SER A 87 -0.87 -25.94 9.27
C SER A 87 -1.67 -24.96 10.14
N ASP A 88 -1.15 -24.63 11.33
CA ASP A 88 -1.83 -23.79 12.32
C ASP A 88 -2.29 -22.45 11.73
N THR A 89 -1.39 -21.74 11.08
CA THR A 89 -1.69 -20.40 10.51
C THR A 89 -2.79 -20.45 9.46
N PHE A 90 -2.79 -21.49 8.59
CA PHE A 90 -3.84 -21.63 7.59
C PHE A 90 -5.18 -22.01 8.19
N TRP A 91 -5.16 -22.92 9.20
CA TRP A 91 -6.36 -23.34 9.91
C TRP A 91 -7.03 -22.17 10.64
N PHE A 92 -6.26 -21.35 11.36
CA PHE A 92 -6.78 -20.14 11.99
C PHE A 92 -7.44 -19.21 10.98
N SER A 93 -6.80 -18.94 9.86
CA SER A 93 -7.37 -18.11 8.78
C SER A 93 -8.66 -18.72 8.18
N ALA A 94 -8.81 -20.03 8.19
CA ALA A 94 -9.99 -20.71 7.65
C ALA A 94 -11.23 -20.61 8.55
N VAL A 95 -11.05 -20.50 9.86
CA VAL A 95 -12.16 -20.45 10.82
C VAL A 95 -12.54 -19.05 11.28
N GLU A 96 -11.80 -18.04 10.85
CA GLU A 96 -12.04 -16.63 11.18
C GLU A 96 -12.61 -15.85 9.99
N GLY A 97 -13.51 -14.91 10.26
CA GLY A 97 -14.08 -14.01 9.29
C GLY A 97 -13.10 -12.88 8.89
N GLU A 98 -11.89 -13.25 8.41
CA GLU A 98 -10.79 -12.36 8.10
C GLU A 98 -10.40 -12.39 6.61
N VAL A 99 -9.68 -11.38 6.17
CA VAL A 99 -9.29 -11.19 4.75
C VAL A 99 -8.29 -12.22 4.24
N TYR A 100 -7.58 -12.94 5.14
CA TYR A 100 -6.47 -13.81 4.78
C TYR A 100 -6.91 -15.05 3.99
N ALA A 101 -8.05 -15.66 4.33
CA ALA A 101 -8.61 -16.77 3.57
C ALA A 101 -8.91 -16.36 2.12
N PHE A 102 -9.50 -15.19 1.93
CA PHE A 102 -9.78 -14.64 0.60
C PHE A 102 -8.49 -14.31 -0.17
N SER A 103 -7.52 -13.70 0.48
CA SER A 103 -6.21 -13.41 -0.12
C SER A 103 -5.49 -14.68 -0.56
N SER A 104 -5.50 -15.72 0.27
CA SER A 104 -4.91 -17.03 -0.05
C SER A 104 -5.59 -17.68 -1.25
N PHE A 105 -6.91 -17.59 -1.35
CA PHE A 105 -7.68 -18.07 -2.51
C PHE A 105 -7.26 -17.33 -3.79
N CYS A 106 -7.18 -15.98 -3.77
CA CYS A 106 -6.73 -15.20 -4.92
C CYS A 106 -5.31 -15.58 -5.33
N THR A 107 -4.41 -15.79 -4.37
CA THR A 107 -3.02 -16.22 -4.61
C THR A 107 -2.98 -17.59 -5.29
N ALA A 108 -3.66 -18.58 -4.74
CA ALA A 108 -3.72 -19.93 -5.33
C ALA A 108 -4.34 -19.91 -6.73
N LEU A 109 -5.38 -19.11 -6.96
CA LEU A 109 -6.03 -18.94 -8.25
C LEU A 109 -5.07 -18.36 -9.30
N VAL A 110 -4.32 -17.31 -8.93
CA VAL A 110 -3.33 -16.68 -9.81
C VAL A 110 -2.23 -17.67 -10.19
N PHE A 111 -1.69 -18.44 -9.25
CA PHE A 111 -0.71 -19.49 -9.52
C PHE A 111 -1.26 -20.57 -10.44
N TRP A 112 -2.48 -21.01 -10.23
CA TRP A 112 -3.10 -22.00 -11.09
C TRP A 112 -3.35 -21.45 -12.51
N LEU A 113 -3.78 -20.19 -12.61
CA LEU A 113 -4.01 -19.53 -13.91
C LEU A 113 -2.73 -19.35 -14.72
N ILE A 114 -1.61 -19.01 -14.10
CA ILE A 114 -0.34 -18.87 -14.85
C ILE A 114 0.15 -20.22 -15.38
N LEU A 115 -0.04 -21.32 -14.62
CA LEU A 115 0.26 -22.67 -15.12
C LEU A 115 -0.69 -23.10 -16.24
N LYS A 116 -1.95 -22.69 -16.20
CA LYS A 116 -2.89 -22.91 -17.31
C LYS A 116 -2.48 -22.12 -18.56
N TRP A 117 -2.06 -20.86 -18.38
CA TRP A 117 -1.52 -20.06 -19.49
C TRP A 117 -0.27 -20.72 -20.09
N GLU A 118 0.64 -21.16 -19.26
CA GLU A 118 1.89 -21.77 -19.69
C GLU A 118 1.65 -22.99 -20.62
N ASN A 119 0.69 -23.83 -20.29
CA ASN A 119 0.32 -24.99 -21.14
C ASN A 119 -0.30 -24.60 -22.47
N ARG A 120 -0.92 -23.42 -22.56
CA ARG A 120 -1.68 -22.94 -23.72
C ARG A 120 -1.08 -21.68 -24.34
N ALA A 121 0.15 -21.32 -24.01
CA ALA A 121 0.76 -20.05 -24.41
C ALA A 121 0.86 -19.87 -25.93
N ASP A 122 0.91 -20.97 -26.70
CA ASP A 122 0.96 -20.97 -28.15
C ASP A 122 -0.45 -21.04 -28.81
N GLU A 123 -1.51 -21.26 -28.03
CA GLU A 123 -2.87 -21.28 -28.55
C GLU A 123 -3.38 -19.85 -28.85
N PRO A 124 -4.24 -19.68 -29.85
CA PRO A 124 -4.95 -18.41 -30.03
C PRO A 124 -5.69 -17.99 -28.78
N GLN A 125 -5.69 -16.70 -28.48
CA GLN A 125 -6.37 -16.10 -27.30
C GLN A 125 -5.84 -16.56 -25.94
N SER A 126 -4.63 -17.14 -25.86
CA SER A 126 -4.02 -17.52 -24.58
C SER A 126 -3.84 -16.32 -23.61
N ASP A 127 -3.72 -15.11 -24.15
CA ASP A 127 -3.59 -13.86 -23.38
C ASP A 127 -4.76 -13.60 -22.41
N ARG A 128 -5.93 -14.23 -22.66
CA ARG A 128 -7.09 -14.16 -21.73
C ARG A 128 -6.76 -14.61 -20.31
N TYR A 129 -5.82 -15.55 -20.15
CA TYR A 129 -5.38 -15.98 -18.81
C TYR A 129 -4.55 -14.91 -18.12
N LEU A 130 -3.68 -14.19 -18.85
CA LEU A 130 -2.91 -13.08 -18.32
C LEU A 130 -3.81 -11.92 -17.90
N ILE A 131 -4.83 -11.61 -18.71
CA ILE A 131 -5.84 -10.59 -18.40
C ILE A 131 -6.66 -11.01 -17.18
N LEU A 132 -7.05 -12.29 -17.08
CA LEU A 132 -7.76 -12.80 -15.90
C LEU A 132 -6.89 -12.74 -14.64
N ILE A 133 -5.59 -13.04 -14.73
CA ILE A 133 -4.63 -12.86 -13.64
C ILE A 133 -4.60 -11.39 -13.19
N ALA A 134 -4.50 -10.45 -14.12
CA ALA A 134 -4.53 -9.03 -13.82
C ALA A 134 -5.85 -8.61 -13.13
N TYR A 135 -7.00 -9.15 -13.56
CA TYR A 135 -8.29 -8.92 -12.90
C TYR A 135 -8.31 -9.44 -11.45
N VAL A 136 -7.86 -10.69 -11.24
CA VAL A 136 -7.79 -11.28 -9.89
C VAL A 136 -6.84 -10.48 -8.99
N ILE A 137 -5.72 -9.98 -9.53
CA ILE A 137 -4.82 -9.07 -8.82
C ILE A 137 -5.57 -7.78 -8.43
N GLY A 138 -6.30 -7.16 -9.36
CA GLY A 138 -7.10 -5.97 -9.11
C GLY A 138 -8.15 -6.16 -8.00
N VAL A 139 -8.89 -7.28 -8.03
CA VAL A 139 -9.84 -7.67 -6.98
C VAL A 139 -9.11 -7.89 -5.65
N SER A 140 -7.98 -8.58 -5.69
CA SER A 140 -7.19 -8.90 -4.50
C SER A 140 -6.60 -7.66 -3.82
N ILE A 141 -6.22 -6.63 -4.57
CA ILE A 141 -5.79 -5.33 -4.01
C ILE A 141 -6.88 -4.78 -3.06
N ALA A 142 -8.15 -4.92 -3.43
CA ALA A 142 -9.29 -4.50 -2.62
C ALA A 142 -9.62 -5.44 -1.43
N VAL A 143 -8.90 -6.54 -1.30
CA VAL A 143 -8.96 -7.47 -0.17
C VAL A 143 -7.70 -7.38 0.67
N HIS A 144 -6.55 -7.66 0.04
CA HIS A 144 -5.24 -7.61 0.68
C HIS A 144 -4.11 -7.56 -0.35
N LEU A 145 -3.09 -6.73 -0.13
CA LEU A 145 -1.98 -6.51 -1.09
C LEU A 145 -1.03 -7.70 -1.23
N LEU A 146 -1.13 -8.72 -0.39
CA LEU A 146 -0.20 -9.86 -0.36
C LEU A 146 -0.11 -10.60 -1.71
N ASN A 147 -1.19 -10.62 -2.49
CA ASN A 147 -1.22 -11.28 -3.80
C ASN A 147 -0.24 -10.68 -4.82
N LEU A 148 0.20 -9.43 -4.64
CA LEU A 148 1.22 -8.82 -5.50
C LEU A 148 2.57 -9.56 -5.45
N LEU A 149 2.83 -10.29 -4.35
CA LEU A 149 4.02 -11.14 -4.22
C LEU A 149 4.04 -12.32 -5.21
N CYS A 150 2.93 -12.63 -5.90
CA CYS A 150 2.90 -13.62 -6.97
C CYS A 150 3.56 -13.12 -8.27
N ILE A 151 3.68 -11.80 -8.47
CA ILE A 151 4.19 -11.22 -9.72
C ILE A 151 5.57 -11.76 -10.11
N PRO A 152 6.56 -11.91 -9.21
CA PRO A 152 7.85 -12.51 -9.57
C PRO A 152 7.73 -13.92 -10.15
N ALA A 153 6.89 -14.76 -9.55
CA ALA A 153 6.66 -16.10 -10.06
C ALA A 153 5.96 -16.08 -11.43
N ILE A 154 4.95 -15.21 -11.63
CA ILE A 154 4.26 -15.04 -12.90
C ILE A 154 5.24 -14.63 -14.00
N VAL A 155 6.10 -13.63 -13.71
CA VAL A 155 7.07 -13.11 -14.68
C VAL A 155 8.12 -14.17 -15.02
N LEU A 156 8.59 -14.94 -14.03
CA LEU A 156 9.52 -16.06 -14.29
C LEU A 156 8.88 -17.14 -15.15
N VAL A 157 7.67 -17.61 -14.83
CA VAL A 157 6.96 -18.61 -15.66
C VAL A 157 6.77 -18.08 -17.08
N PHE A 158 6.35 -16.82 -17.23
CA PHE A 158 6.23 -16.17 -18.53
C PHE A 158 7.56 -16.15 -19.29
N ALA A 159 8.65 -15.73 -18.64
CA ALA A 159 9.97 -15.62 -19.26
C ALA A 159 10.49 -16.99 -19.71
N TYR A 160 10.43 -18.02 -18.86
CA TYR A 160 10.86 -19.37 -19.20
C TYR A 160 10.02 -20.01 -20.30
N ARG A 161 8.74 -19.67 -20.38
CA ARG A 161 7.87 -20.17 -21.45
C ARG A 161 8.10 -19.47 -22.79
N LYS A 162 8.38 -18.16 -22.75
CA LYS A 162 8.52 -17.32 -23.95
C LYS A 162 9.90 -17.38 -24.58
N TYR A 163 10.95 -17.47 -23.76
CA TYR A 163 12.35 -17.44 -24.19
C TYR A 163 13.01 -18.80 -23.98
N LYS A 164 13.48 -19.44 -25.08
CA LYS A 164 14.09 -20.77 -25.03
C LYS A 164 15.49 -20.78 -24.39
N ASP A 165 16.23 -19.66 -24.47
CA ASP A 165 17.62 -19.54 -24.03
C ASP A 165 17.72 -18.91 -22.63
N MET A 166 16.85 -19.28 -21.70
CA MET A 166 16.91 -18.79 -20.34
C MET A 166 18.13 -19.33 -19.62
N ASN A 167 18.84 -18.43 -18.93
CA ASN A 167 19.98 -18.72 -18.07
C ASN A 167 19.88 -17.89 -16.78
N LEU A 168 20.79 -18.12 -15.84
CA LEU A 168 20.76 -17.43 -14.54
C LEU A 168 20.72 -15.90 -14.70
N LYS A 169 21.55 -15.33 -15.61
CA LYS A 169 21.59 -13.88 -15.85
C LYS A 169 20.24 -13.34 -16.35
N LYS A 170 19.62 -14.02 -17.33
CA LYS A 170 18.29 -13.64 -17.85
C LYS A 170 17.19 -13.83 -16.80
N SER A 171 17.31 -14.83 -15.93
CA SER A 171 16.37 -15.05 -14.82
C SER A 171 16.46 -13.93 -13.78
N ILE A 172 17.66 -13.45 -13.47
CA ILE A 172 17.84 -12.28 -12.60
C ILE A 172 17.22 -11.04 -13.24
N TYR A 173 17.40 -10.80 -14.55
CA TYR A 173 16.72 -9.69 -15.22
C TYR A 173 15.21 -9.80 -15.19
N ALA A 174 14.64 -10.99 -15.40
CA ALA A 174 13.20 -11.21 -15.29
C ALA A 174 12.70 -10.92 -13.86
N LEU A 175 13.46 -11.33 -12.86
CA LEU A 175 13.16 -11.04 -11.46
C LEU A 175 13.21 -9.52 -11.16
N LEU A 176 14.23 -8.82 -11.63
CA LEU A 176 14.33 -7.36 -11.49
C LEU A 176 13.16 -6.64 -12.17
N ILE A 177 12.77 -7.08 -13.38
CA ILE A 177 11.58 -6.55 -14.08
C ILE A 177 10.32 -6.79 -13.24
N SER A 178 10.19 -7.93 -12.58
CA SER A 178 9.03 -8.21 -11.72
C SER A 178 8.93 -7.24 -10.53
N PHE A 179 10.04 -6.87 -9.92
CA PHE A 179 10.06 -5.85 -8.87
C PHE A 179 9.70 -4.46 -9.40
N VAL A 180 10.12 -4.11 -10.62
CA VAL A 180 9.67 -2.88 -11.28
C VAL A 180 8.16 -2.90 -11.52
N ILE A 181 7.61 -4.02 -11.95
CA ILE A 181 6.14 -4.16 -12.13
C ILE A 181 5.41 -4.00 -10.79
N ILE A 182 5.88 -4.65 -9.72
CA ILE A 182 5.31 -4.47 -8.38
C ILE A 182 5.36 -3.00 -7.96
N ALA A 183 6.49 -2.34 -8.13
CA ALA A 183 6.66 -0.93 -7.79
C ALA A 183 5.72 -0.03 -8.60
N LEU A 184 5.56 -0.29 -9.92
CA LEU A 184 4.61 0.43 -10.77
C LEU A 184 3.16 0.23 -10.33
N VAL A 185 2.79 -0.95 -9.84
CA VAL A 185 1.44 -1.19 -9.33
C VAL A 185 1.25 -0.52 -7.97
N LEU A 186 2.16 -0.76 -7.01
CA LEU A 186 2.02 -0.27 -5.63
C LEU A 186 2.19 1.25 -5.50
N PHE A 187 3.20 1.82 -6.14
CA PHE A 187 3.55 3.23 -5.99
C PHE A 187 3.08 4.10 -7.16
N GLY A 188 2.72 3.48 -8.28
CA GLY A 188 2.24 4.16 -9.47
C GLY A 188 0.73 4.02 -9.65
N LEU A 189 0.26 2.82 -10.03
CA LEU A 189 -1.11 2.61 -10.48
C LEU A 189 -2.15 2.88 -9.38
N VAL A 190 -1.96 2.27 -8.20
CA VAL A 190 -2.91 2.38 -7.08
C VAL A 190 -3.02 3.81 -6.56
N PRO A 191 -1.92 4.49 -6.13
CA PRO A 191 -2.02 5.86 -5.65
C PRO A 191 -2.21 6.87 -6.79
N GLY A 192 -1.71 6.59 -7.99
CA GLY A 192 -1.82 7.49 -9.14
C GLY A 192 -3.25 7.74 -9.57
N PHE A 193 -4.08 6.69 -9.59
CA PHE A 193 -5.51 6.81 -9.89
C PHE A 193 -6.22 7.76 -8.91
N ILE A 194 -5.92 7.65 -7.63
CA ILE A 194 -6.49 8.54 -6.59
C ILE A 194 -5.96 9.97 -6.74
N LYS A 195 -4.66 10.16 -7.02
CA LYS A 195 -4.08 11.48 -7.27
C LYS A 195 -4.74 12.18 -8.47
N MET A 196 -5.01 11.45 -9.54
CA MET A 196 -5.74 12.00 -10.69
C MET A 196 -7.17 12.37 -10.32
N ALA A 197 -7.87 11.52 -9.57
CA ALA A 197 -9.19 11.82 -9.05
C ALA A 197 -9.19 13.09 -8.17
N GLN A 198 -8.19 13.27 -7.30
CA GLN A 198 -8.02 14.48 -6.49
C GLN A 198 -7.83 15.75 -7.33
N GLN A 199 -7.07 15.68 -8.43
CA GLN A 199 -6.90 16.84 -9.32
C GLN A 199 -8.21 17.20 -10.03
N PHE A 200 -8.95 16.20 -10.51
CA PHE A 200 -10.29 16.43 -11.06
C PHE A 200 -11.25 16.99 -10.02
N GLU A 201 -11.21 16.47 -8.80
CA GLU A 201 -12.04 16.95 -7.70
C GLU A 201 -11.78 18.42 -7.40
N LEU A 202 -10.52 18.85 -7.29
CA LEU A 202 -10.16 20.26 -7.11
C LEU A 202 -10.61 21.12 -8.30
N LEU A 203 -10.50 20.63 -9.52
CA LEU A 203 -10.94 21.36 -10.71
C LEU A 203 -12.47 21.57 -10.68
N PHE A 204 -13.24 20.53 -10.39
CA PHE A 204 -14.69 20.61 -10.43
C PHE A 204 -15.28 21.34 -9.21
N VAL A 205 -14.82 21.04 -8.00
CA VAL A 205 -15.33 21.65 -6.79
C VAL A 205 -14.79 23.07 -6.59
N ASN A 206 -13.47 23.26 -6.59
CA ASN A 206 -12.89 24.57 -6.36
C ASN A 206 -12.91 25.48 -7.62
N GLY A 207 -12.76 24.89 -8.82
CA GLY A 207 -12.80 25.64 -10.07
C GLY A 207 -14.20 25.99 -10.54
N PHE A 208 -15.06 24.99 -10.68
CA PHE A 208 -16.41 25.17 -11.24
C PHE A 208 -17.52 25.33 -10.20
N GLY A 209 -17.26 25.11 -8.90
CA GLY A 209 -18.25 25.24 -7.84
C GLY A 209 -19.24 24.08 -7.77
N CYS A 210 -18.87 22.89 -8.28
CA CYS A 210 -19.69 21.70 -8.19
C CYS A 210 -19.69 21.13 -6.75
N SER A 211 -20.64 20.25 -6.45
CA SER A 211 -20.70 19.52 -5.17
C SER A 211 -19.54 18.57 -4.99
N PHE A 212 -19.22 18.23 -3.73
CA PHE A 212 -18.19 17.25 -3.37
C PHE A 212 -18.37 15.93 -4.13
N ASN A 213 -17.25 15.29 -4.45
CA ASN A 213 -17.15 14.04 -5.21
C ASN A 213 -17.54 14.10 -6.69
N THR A 214 -18.02 15.26 -7.21
CA THR A 214 -18.36 15.41 -8.64
C THR A 214 -17.15 15.19 -9.53
N GLY A 215 -16.00 15.79 -9.20
CA GLY A 215 -14.77 15.64 -9.98
C GLY A 215 -14.24 14.20 -10.01
N ALA A 216 -14.33 13.48 -8.90
CA ALA A 216 -13.94 12.08 -8.81
C ALA A 216 -14.83 11.19 -9.71
N VAL A 217 -16.15 11.42 -9.72
CA VAL A 217 -17.11 10.70 -10.56
C VAL A 217 -16.83 11.00 -12.05
N VAL A 218 -16.65 12.28 -12.42
CA VAL A 218 -16.32 12.67 -13.80
C VAL A 218 -15.01 12.03 -14.25
N TYR A 219 -13.99 12.03 -13.40
CA TYR A 219 -12.73 11.37 -13.69
C TYR A 219 -12.91 9.87 -13.98
N ALA A 220 -13.70 9.17 -13.18
CA ALA A 220 -13.96 7.74 -13.38
C ALA A 220 -14.58 7.47 -14.77
N PHE A 221 -15.55 8.29 -15.20
CA PHE A 221 -16.15 8.18 -16.55
C PHE A 221 -15.16 8.53 -17.66
N VAL A 222 -14.37 9.60 -17.49
CA VAL A 222 -13.35 10.01 -18.47
C VAL A 222 -12.28 8.92 -18.62
N ALA A 223 -11.78 8.39 -17.51
CA ALA A 223 -10.82 7.29 -17.52
C ALA A 223 -11.40 6.06 -18.24
N ALA A 224 -12.61 5.62 -17.88
CA ALA A 224 -13.27 4.49 -18.53
C ALA A 224 -13.43 4.72 -20.05
N ALA A 225 -13.87 5.89 -20.47
CA ALA A 225 -14.03 6.23 -21.89
C ALA A 225 -12.69 6.18 -22.64
N ILE A 226 -11.61 6.71 -22.06
CA ILE A 226 -10.27 6.66 -22.66
C ILE A 226 -9.75 5.23 -22.76
N PHE A 227 -9.91 4.40 -21.73
CA PHE A 227 -9.53 2.99 -21.77
C PHE A 227 -10.30 2.22 -22.83
N ILE A 228 -11.62 2.42 -22.91
CA ILE A 228 -12.46 1.79 -23.96
C ILE A 228 -11.97 2.23 -25.34
N TRP A 229 -11.72 3.53 -25.53
CA TRP A 229 -11.22 4.04 -26.79
C TRP A 229 -9.86 3.43 -27.17
N ALA A 230 -8.91 3.34 -26.25
CA ALA A 230 -7.61 2.73 -26.47
C ALA A 230 -7.74 1.24 -26.85
N ILE A 231 -8.60 0.48 -26.14
CA ILE A 231 -8.86 -0.93 -26.43
C ILE A 231 -9.49 -1.10 -27.81
N VAL A 232 -10.48 -0.27 -28.17
CA VAL A 232 -11.14 -0.31 -29.49
C VAL A 232 -10.15 0.05 -30.61
N ALA A 233 -9.31 1.07 -30.42
CA ALA A 233 -8.30 1.47 -31.37
C ALA A 233 -7.27 0.35 -31.64
N LEU A 234 -6.84 -0.35 -30.60
CA LEU A 234 -5.93 -1.49 -30.70
C LEU A 234 -6.58 -2.73 -31.32
N ARG A 235 -7.87 -2.97 -31.01
CA ARG A 235 -8.62 -4.11 -31.56
C ARG A 235 -8.88 -3.96 -33.05
N ASN A 236 -9.19 -2.77 -33.52
CA ASN A 236 -9.54 -2.49 -34.90
C ASN A 236 -8.30 -2.25 -35.79
N ASP A 237 -7.11 -2.47 -35.26
CA ASP A 237 -5.83 -2.22 -35.94
C ASP A 237 -5.79 -0.84 -36.63
N SER A 238 -6.19 0.16 -35.87
CA SER A 238 -6.28 1.55 -36.32
C SER A 238 -4.89 2.09 -36.73
N SER A 239 -4.83 3.32 -37.26
CA SER A 239 -3.54 3.91 -37.63
C SER A 239 -2.53 3.89 -36.46
N PRO A 240 -1.24 3.67 -36.74
CA PRO A 240 -0.21 3.59 -35.68
C PRO A 240 -0.18 4.81 -34.74
N LEU A 241 -0.49 6.00 -35.30
CA LEU A 241 -0.57 7.23 -34.50
C LEU A 241 -1.75 7.19 -33.52
N LEU A 242 -2.90 6.72 -33.95
CA LEU A 242 -4.09 6.61 -33.10
C LEU A 242 -3.89 5.57 -32.00
N MET A 243 -3.33 4.39 -32.33
CA MET A 243 -3.03 3.37 -31.35
C MET A 243 -2.02 3.84 -30.30
N LYS A 244 -0.92 4.46 -30.71
CA LYS A 244 0.09 5.00 -29.78
C LYS A 244 -0.45 6.18 -28.97
N GLY A 245 -1.25 7.06 -29.59
CA GLY A 245 -1.86 8.21 -28.95
C GLY A 245 -2.86 7.83 -27.86
N THR A 246 -3.77 6.90 -28.15
CA THR A 246 -4.75 6.42 -27.16
C THR A 246 -4.08 5.61 -26.06
N PHE A 247 -3.06 4.81 -26.37
CA PHE A 247 -2.24 4.12 -25.38
C PHE A 247 -1.55 5.10 -24.43
N PHE A 248 -0.89 6.14 -24.98
CA PHE A 248 -0.25 7.20 -24.18
C PHE A 248 -1.27 7.90 -23.26
N LEU A 249 -2.42 8.29 -23.82
CA LEU A 249 -3.47 8.97 -23.09
C LEU A 249 -4.04 8.10 -21.96
N ALA A 250 -4.20 6.79 -22.19
CA ALA A 250 -4.64 5.85 -21.16
C ALA A 250 -3.60 5.71 -20.03
N ILE A 251 -2.30 5.63 -20.35
CA ILE A 251 -1.24 5.63 -19.34
C ILE A 251 -1.22 6.96 -18.56
N PHE A 252 -1.39 8.09 -19.23
CA PHE A 252 -1.48 9.40 -18.56
C PHE A 252 -2.64 9.45 -17.57
N VAL A 253 -3.85 9.12 -18.04
CA VAL A 253 -5.06 9.20 -17.23
C VAL A 253 -5.07 8.18 -16.10
N SER A 254 -4.35 7.06 -16.23
CA SER A 254 -4.18 6.10 -15.16
C SER A 254 -3.42 6.66 -13.95
N GLY A 255 -2.66 7.75 -14.14
CA GLY A 255 -1.82 8.33 -13.11
C GLY A 255 -0.58 7.51 -12.73
N MET A 256 -0.36 6.33 -13.35
CA MET A 256 0.64 5.36 -12.92
C MET A 256 2.09 5.85 -12.96
N LEU A 257 2.38 6.90 -13.72
CA LEU A 257 3.73 7.50 -13.79
C LEU A 257 3.96 8.59 -12.74
N PHE A 258 2.92 9.03 -12.02
CA PHE A 258 3.04 10.02 -10.93
C PHE A 258 3.42 9.37 -9.60
N ILE A 259 4.62 8.78 -9.57
CA ILE A 259 5.15 8.05 -8.43
C ILE A 259 5.67 9.02 -7.36
N GLY A 260 5.43 8.71 -6.09
CA GLY A 260 5.91 9.51 -4.96
C GLY A 260 5.18 10.84 -4.78
N SER A 261 5.76 11.75 -4.01
CA SER A 261 5.18 13.06 -3.70
C SER A 261 5.48 14.14 -4.74
N SER A 262 6.51 13.94 -5.56
CA SER A 262 7.00 14.94 -6.53
C SER A 262 6.34 14.78 -7.90
N GLN A 263 5.43 15.67 -8.24
CA GLN A 263 4.72 15.65 -9.54
C GLN A 263 5.64 15.77 -10.75
N TRP A 264 6.76 16.49 -10.64
CA TRP A 264 7.69 16.69 -11.75
C TRP A 264 8.28 15.38 -12.29
N VAL A 265 8.48 14.37 -11.40
CA VAL A 265 8.95 13.03 -11.81
C VAL A 265 7.97 12.40 -12.79
N GLY A 266 6.67 12.49 -12.50
CA GLY A 266 5.61 12.01 -13.40
C GLY A 266 5.64 12.67 -14.75
N TRP A 267 5.84 13.99 -14.82
CA TRP A 267 5.94 14.71 -16.08
C TRP A 267 7.18 14.31 -16.89
N VAL A 268 8.33 14.10 -16.25
CA VAL A 268 9.54 13.59 -16.90
C VAL A 268 9.33 12.19 -17.45
N LEU A 269 8.71 11.30 -16.69
CA LEU A 269 8.40 9.94 -17.15
C LEU A 269 7.40 9.95 -18.32
N LEU A 270 6.39 10.82 -18.29
CA LEU A 270 5.46 11.00 -19.41
C LEU A 270 6.16 11.54 -20.66
N ALA A 271 7.04 12.52 -20.52
CA ALA A 271 7.82 13.03 -21.64
C ALA A 271 8.75 11.95 -22.23
N ALA A 272 9.37 11.14 -21.37
CA ALA A 272 10.19 10.00 -21.80
C ALA A 272 9.35 8.95 -22.54
N LEU A 273 8.15 8.63 -22.04
CA LEU A 273 7.22 7.73 -22.71
C LEU A 273 6.76 8.28 -24.06
N ALA A 274 6.42 9.58 -24.14
CA ALA A 274 6.06 10.23 -25.39
C ALA A 274 7.21 10.18 -26.40
N GLY A 275 8.43 10.53 -25.98
CA GLY A 275 9.62 10.45 -26.80
C GLY A 275 9.87 9.03 -27.33
N TRP A 276 9.72 8.03 -26.46
CA TRP A 276 9.88 6.64 -26.85
C TRP A 276 8.80 6.15 -27.82
N LEU A 277 7.53 6.52 -27.60
CA LEU A 277 6.42 6.08 -28.46
C LEU A 277 6.40 6.75 -29.82
N PHE A 278 6.68 8.06 -29.88
CA PHE A 278 6.44 8.85 -31.09
C PHE A 278 7.71 9.23 -31.84
N TYR A 279 8.85 9.41 -31.13
CA TYR A 279 10.09 9.87 -31.74
C TYR A 279 11.07 8.73 -32.08
N ILE A 280 11.19 7.72 -31.21
CA ILE A 280 12.04 6.56 -31.48
C ILE A 280 11.29 5.61 -32.40
N LYS A 281 11.94 5.20 -33.51
CA LYS A 281 11.39 4.14 -34.40
C LYS A 281 11.38 2.82 -33.65
N ASN A 282 10.29 2.55 -32.97
CA ASN A 282 10.05 1.28 -32.33
C ASN A 282 8.81 0.58 -32.92
N ASN A 283 8.88 -0.73 -33.06
CA ASN A 283 7.78 -1.57 -33.48
C ASN A 283 7.27 -2.36 -32.28
N ILE A 284 6.53 -1.69 -31.37
CA ILE A 284 5.87 -2.41 -30.28
C ILE A 284 4.74 -3.22 -30.89
N PRO A 285 4.72 -4.55 -30.68
CA PRO A 285 3.63 -5.38 -31.19
C PRO A 285 2.29 -4.91 -30.61
N VAL A 286 1.28 -4.76 -31.46
CA VAL A 286 -0.09 -4.37 -31.06
C VAL A 286 -0.63 -5.30 -29.98
N ARG A 287 -0.32 -6.62 -30.06
CA ARG A 287 -0.67 -7.60 -29.03
C ARG A 287 -0.15 -7.20 -27.63
N VAL A 288 1.11 -6.73 -27.53
CA VAL A 288 1.70 -6.30 -26.24
C VAL A 288 0.98 -5.08 -25.69
N MET A 289 0.73 -4.07 -26.53
CA MET A 289 -0.02 -2.88 -26.13
C MET A 289 -1.44 -3.26 -25.69
N SER A 290 -2.10 -4.17 -26.40
CA SER A 290 -3.44 -4.65 -26.06
C SER A 290 -3.47 -5.39 -24.72
N VAL A 291 -2.52 -6.30 -24.47
CA VAL A 291 -2.44 -7.00 -23.16
C VAL A 291 -2.21 -6.02 -22.02
N ILE A 292 -1.31 -5.05 -22.18
CA ILE A 292 -1.07 -4.00 -21.16
C ILE A 292 -2.35 -3.21 -20.92
N MET A 293 -3.04 -2.74 -21.96
CA MET A 293 -4.27 -1.96 -21.82
C MET A 293 -5.37 -2.74 -21.12
N TRP A 294 -5.62 -3.96 -21.55
CA TRP A 294 -6.59 -4.83 -20.87
C TRP A 294 -6.21 -5.10 -19.43
N SER A 295 -4.93 -5.38 -19.15
CA SER A 295 -4.47 -5.64 -17.78
C SER A 295 -4.71 -4.43 -16.86
N ILE A 296 -4.34 -3.23 -17.29
CA ILE A 296 -4.59 -2.01 -16.51
C ILE A 296 -6.10 -1.79 -16.33
N ALA A 297 -6.88 -1.92 -17.41
CA ALA A 297 -8.33 -1.71 -17.35
C ALA A 297 -9.01 -2.67 -16.37
N VAL A 298 -8.68 -3.97 -16.40
CA VAL A 298 -9.31 -4.94 -15.48
C VAL A 298 -8.79 -4.82 -14.04
N ILE A 299 -7.55 -4.36 -13.82
CA ILE A 299 -7.08 -3.99 -12.48
C ILE A 299 -7.94 -2.84 -11.95
N PHE A 300 -8.22 -1.81 -12.75
CA PHE A 300 -9.10 -0.72 -12.34
C PHE A 300 -10.54 -1.16 -12.07
N VAL A 301 -11.07 -2.11 -12.85
CA VAL A 301 -12.38 -2.70 -12.56
C VAL A 301 -12.39 -3.36 -11.18
N GLY A 302 -11.37 -4.15 -10.83
CA GLY A 302 -11.24 -4.72 -9.48
C GLY A 302 -11.07 -3.63 -8.41
N TYR A 303 -10.19 -2.67 -8.66
CA TYR A 303 -9.87 -1.59 -7.75
C TYR A 303 -11.03 -0.58 -7.57
N SER A 304 -11.92 -0.42 -8.56
CA SER A 304 -13.08 0.47 -8.47
C SER A 304 -14.03 0.13 -7.31
N SER A 305 -13.94 -1.08 -6.77
CA SER A 305 -14.67 -1.48 -5.56
C SER A 305 -14.37 -0.59 -4.34
N TYR A 306 -13.24 0.13 -4.33
CA TYR A 306 -12.94 1.12 -3.29
C TYR A 306 -13.92 2.31 -3.27
N ALA A 307 -14.67 2.55 -4.35
CA ALA A 307 -15.78 3.51 -4.33
C ALA A 307 -16.84 3.17 -3.25
N LEU A 308 -16.98 1.88 -2.88
CA LEU A 308 -17.85 1.47 -1.79
C LEU A 308 -17.42 2.01 -0.42
N ILE A 309 -16.13 2.30 -0.23
CA ILE A 309 -15.63 2.93 1.00
C ILE A 309 -16.20 4.36 1.10
N LEU A 310 -16.12 5.14 0.00
CA LEU A 310 -16.69 6.48 -0.08
C LEU A 310 -18.20 6.46 0.19
N ILE A 311 -18.92 5.55 -0.48
CA ILE A 311 -20.38 5.42 -0.33
C ILE A 311 -20.75 5.03 1.11
N ARG A 312 -20.04 4.08 1.71
CA ARG A 312 -20.32 3.66 3.10
C ARG A 312 -19.99 4.73 4.11
N SER A 313 -18.87 5.44 3.90
CA SER A 313 -18.47 6.55 4.76
C SER A 313 -19.47 7.70 4.68
N SER A 314 -19.96 8.05 3.48
CA SER A 314 -20.97 9.07 3.28
C SER A 314 -22.35 8.68 3.88
N ALA A 315 -22.61 7.39 4.09
CA ALA A 315 -23.81 6.90 4.78
C ALA A 315 -23.69 6.92 6.32
N ASP A 316 -22.60 7.46 6.85
CA ASP A 316 -22.31 7.64 8.28
C ASP A 316 -22.56 6.38 9.11
N THR A 317 -21.86 5.30 8.73
CA THR A 317 -21.97 4.01 9.41
C THR A 317 -21.45 4.10 10.86
N PRO A 318 -21.95 3.27 11.82
CA PRO A 318 -21.56 3.33 13.24
C PRO A 318 -20.06 3.23 13.51
N MET A 319 -19.31 2.60 12.61
CA MET A 319 -17.87 2.51 12.65
C MET A 319 -17.30 3.09 11.35
N ASN A 320 -16.88 4.34 11.38
CA ASN A 320 -16.40 5.10 10.24
C ASN A 320 -15.04 5.73 10.57
N GLN A 321 -13.99 4.91 10.59
CA GLN A 321 -12.64 5.35 10.93
C GLN A 321 -12.09 6.29 9.85
N ASN A 322 -11.59 7.46 10.26
CA ASN A 322 -11.08 8.54 9.41
C ASN A 322 -12.10 9.12 8.42
N SER A 323 -13.37 8.75 8.52
CA SER A 323 -14.47 9.27 7.69
C SER A 323 -14.09 9.50 6.21
N PRO A 324 -13.63 8.48 5.46
CA PRO A 324 -13.14 8.63 4.09
C PRO A 324 -14.30 8.84 3.10
N ASP A 325 -15.00 9.97 3.23
CA ASP A 325 -16.17 10.34 2.43
C ASP A 325 -15.83 11.20 1.19
N ASN A 326 -14.54 11.46 0.98
CA ASN A 326 -13.98 12.16 -0.18
C ASN A 326 -12.64 11.56 -0.60
N VAL A 327 -12.15 11.94 -1.78
CA VAL A 327 -10.92 11.35 -2.37
C VAL A 327 -9.63 11.69 -1.63
N PHE A 328 -9.60 12.75 -0.80
CA PHE A 328 -8.42 13.12 0.00
C PHE A 328 -8.34 12.22 1.24
N ASP A 329 -9.44 12.11 1.98
CA ASP A 329 -9.52 11.25 3.15
C ASP A 329 -9.44 9.77 2.76
N LEU A 330 -9.97 9.39 1.57
CA LEU A 330 -9.78 8.05 1.01
C LEU A 330 -8.30 7.76 0.76
N ALA A 331 -7.51 8.71 0.26
CA ALA A 331 -6.07 8.51 0.07
C ALA A 331 -5.35 8.23 1.39
N SER A 332 -5.63 9.03 2.43
CA SER A 332 -5.08 8.83 3.78
C SER A 332 -5.48 7.47 4.37
N TYR A 333 -6.75 7.09 4.20
CA TYR A 333 -7.24 5.78 4.64
C TYR A 333 -6.53 4.61 3.94
N LEU A 334 -6.33 4.69 2.62
CA LEU A 334 -5.67 3.64 1.84
C LEU A 334 -4.16 3.56 2.11
N ASN A 335 -3.52 4.70 2.35
CA ASN A 335 -2.12 4.77 2.77
C ASN A 335 -1.92 4.27 4.21
N ARG A 336 -3.00 4.00 4.95
CA ARG A 336 -2.95 3.57 6.35
C ARG A 336 -2.17 4.53 7.26
N GLU A 337 -2.26 5.82 7.00
CA GLU A 337 -1.48 6.85 7.70
C GLU A 337 -1.69 6.83 9.22
N GLN A 338 -2.88 6.40 9.69
CA GLN A 338 -3.20 6.23 11.10
C GLN A 338 -2.35 5.19 11.84
N TYR A 339 -1.65 4.30 11.12
CA TYR A 339 -0.80 3.27 11.73
C TYR A 339 0.67 3.63 11.75
N GLY A 340 1.03 4.80 11.19
CA GLY A 340 2.41 5.21 10.99
C GLY A 340 3.15 4.39 9.92
N GLU A 341 4.38 4.76 9.67
CA GLU A 341 5.24 4.06 8.72
C GLU A 341 6.14 3.05 9.44
N THR A 342 6.30 1.88 8.83
CA THR A 342 7.27 0.88 9.28
C THR A 342 8.20 0.56 8.13
N PRO A 343 9.36 1.24 8.04
CA PRO A 343 10.30 1.06 6.93
C PRO A 343 10.85 -0.36 6.91
N LEU A 344 10.91 -0.96 5.71
CA LEU A 344 11.34 -2.35 5.53
C LEU A 344 12.86 -2.49 5.42
N LEU A 345 13.50 -1.59 4.66
CA LEU A 345 14.92 -1.73 4.30
C LEU A 345 15.86 -0.91 5.19
N TYR A 346 15.53 0.36 5.41
CA TYR A 346 16.31 1.27 6.23
C TYR A 346 15.38 2.17 7.02
N GLY A 347 15.56 2.24 8.31
CA GLY A 347 14.70 3.05 9.17
C GLY A 347 15.01 2.85 10.64
N GLU A 348 14.05 3.20 11.47
CA GLU A 348 14.16 3.23 12.92
C GLU A 348 14.48 1.86 13.54
N THR A 349 15.35 1.89 14.54
CA THR A 349 15.55 0.76 15.46
C THR A 349 14.57 0.84 16.63
N LEU A 350 14.65 -0.12 17.56
CA LEU A 350 13.94 -0.07 18.85
C LEU A 350 14.26 1.18 19.67
N TYR A 351 15.43 1.74 19.46
CA TYR A 351 15.97 2.86 20.23
C TYR A 351 15.90 4.19 19.48
N SER A 352 15.40 4.19 18.25
CA SER A 352 15.26 5.42 17.49
C SER A 352 14.23 6.33 18.15
N GLY A 353 14.58 7.58 18.30
CA GLY A 353 13.74 8.65 18.82
C GLY A 353 13.58 9.76 17.80
N VAL A 354 12.58 10.61 18.01
CA VAL A 354 12.36 11.83 17.24
C VAL A 354 13.45 12.83 17.59
N GLN A 355 14.05 13.46 16.57
CA GLN A 355 14.97 14.60 16.80
C GLN A 355 14.22 15.72 17.50
N ARG A 356 14.91 16.36 18.43
CA ARG A 356 14.37 17.50 19.19
C ARG A 356 15.22 18.74 18.95
N GLU A 357 14.56 19.86 18.87
CA GLU A 357 15.20 21.17 18.80
C GLU A 357 14.92 21.95 20.09
N TYR A 358 15.93 22.63 20.60
CA TYR A 358 15.81 23.49 21.74
C TYR A 358 15.00 24.75 21.36
N VAL A 359 13.99 25.07 22.19
CA VAL A 359 13.08 26.20 21.94
C VAL A 359 13.16 27.29 22.97
N GLY A 360 13.98 27.11 23.99
CA GLY A 360 14.16 28.06 25.09
C GLY A 360 14.07 27.41 26.47
N ASP A 361 14.26 28.18 27.53
CA ASP A 361 14.14 27.71 28.90
C ASP A 361 12.79 28.09 29.49
N SER A 362 12.17 27.18 30.24
CA SER A 362 11.09 27.49 31.18
C SER A 362 11.64 27.57 32.59
N GLN A 363 10.92 28.28 33.45
CA GLN A 363 11.24 28.34 34.89
C GLN A 363 10.47 27.22 35.60
N MET A 364 11.18 26.31 36.24
CA MET A 364 10.60 25.27 37.07
C MET A 364 10.70 25.66 38.56
N ASP A 365 9.57 25.68 39.25
CA ASP A 365 9.51 25.88 40.69
C ASP A 365 10.07 24.66 41.42
N THR A 366 11.08 24.84 42.23
CA THR A 366 11.72 23.76 43.00
C THR A 366 10.94 23.38 44.27
N GLY A 367 9.89 24.12 44.61
CA GLY A 367 9.18 23.99 45.88
C GLY A 367 9.88 24.68 47.06
N GLU A 368 11.07 25.21 46.84
CA GLU A 368 11.80 26.01 47.81
C GLU A 368 11.47 27.52 47.66
N LYS A 369 11.74 28.30 48.69
CA LYS A 369 11.54 29.75 48.66
C LYS A 369 12.86 30.47 48.90
N ASN A 370 13.02 31.57 48.20
CA ASN A 370 14.09 32.52 48.45
C ASN A 370 13.91 33.21 49.82
N ASP A 371 14.92 33.89 50.33
CA ASP A 371 14.89 34.64 51.61
C ASP A 371 13.80 35.72 51.65
N ASP A 372 13.34 36.18 50.50
CA ASP A 372 12.24 37.14 50.32
C ASP A 372 10.84 36.49 50.25
N GLY A 373 10.76 35.16 50.34
CA GLY A 373 9.52 34.39 50.30
C GLY A 373 9.02 34.07 48.88
N THR A 374 9.70 34.51 47.83
CA THR A 374 9.37 34.18 46.44
C THR A 374 9.74 32.72 46.09
N PRO A 375 9.04 32.05 45.18
CA PRO A 375 9.43 30.70 44.75
C PRO A 375 10.85 30.68 44.15
N PHE A 376 11.68 29.74 44.59
CA PHE A 376 12.97 29.51 43.96
C PHE A 376 12.78 28.70 42.68
N THR A 377 13.10 29.30 41.54
CA THR A 377 12.93 28.69 40.23
C THR A 377 14.28 28.42 39.56
N ILE A 378 14.37 27.33 38.86
CA ILE A 378 15.53 26.99 38.04
C ILE A 378 15.15 26.96 36.56
N PRO A 379 16.02 27.40 35.65
CA PRO A 379 15.78 27.28 34.23
C PRO A 379 15.87 25.82 33.82
N VAL A 380 14.81 25.34 33.15
CA VAL A 380 14.74 23.99 32.57
C VAL A 380 14.62 24.12 31.04
N PRO A 381 15.52 23.50 30.27
CA PRO A 381 15.50 23.61 28.84
C PRO A 381 14.25 22.90 28.25
N ASN A 382 13.53 23.63 27.41
CA ASN A 382 12.39 23.09 26.65
C ASN A 382 12.82 22.63 25.26
N TYR A 383 12.36 21.44 24.91
CA TYR A 383 12.58 20.85 23.60
C TYR A 383 11.24 20.58 22.93
N ARG A 384 11.13 20.90 21.64
CA ARG A 384 10.04 20.44 20.80
C ARG A 384 10.56 19.42 19.81
N GLN A 385 9.67 18.54 19.34
CA GLN A 385 9.99 17.62 18.27
C GLN A 385 10.36 18.40 17.01
N LYS A 386 11.48 18.02 16.37
CA LYS A 386 11.84 18.54 15.06
C LYS A 386 10.88 17.96 14.03
N MET A 387 10.20 18.84 13.31
CA MET A 387 9.19 18.46 12.30
C MET A 387 9.69 18.80 10.91
N GLU A 388 9.36 17.95 9.95
CA GLU A 388 9.55 18.23 8.53
C GLU A 388 8.19 18.31 7.80
N LYS A 389 8.20 19.00 6.65
CA LYS A 389 6.98 19.22 5.88
C LYS A 389 6.75 18.07 4.91
N GLY A 390 5.73 17.28 5.15
CA GLY A 390 5.24 16.23 4.27
C GLY A 390 4.35 16.74 3.13
N ASN A 391 3.38 15.93 2.74
CA ASN A 391 2.47 16.23 1.64
C ASN A 391 1.46 17.32 1.97
N MET A 392 0.98 18.02 0.92
CA MET A 392 -0.08 19.03 1.06
C MET A 392 -1.39 18.37 1.46
N GLU A 393 -2.02 18.88 2.50
CA GLU A 393 -3.33 18.44 2.99
C GLU A 393 -4.45 19.34 2.49
N TYR A 394 -5.59 18.70 2.25
CA TYR A 394 -6.85 19.37 1.92
C TYR A 394 -7.96 18.90 2.86
N ALA A 395 -8.88 19.82 3.19
CA ALA A 395 -10.09 19.48 3.95
C ALA A 395 -11.30 20.14 3.32
N LYS A 396 -12.48 19.60 3.60
CA LYS A 396 -13.76 20.22 3.26
C LYS A 396 -13.87 21.57 3.96
N GLY A 397 -14.18 22.60 3.22
CA GLY A 397 -14.46 23.93 3.76
C GLY A 397 -15.86 23.98 4.38
N VAL A 398 -15.97 24.69 5.50
CA VAL A 398 -17.27 24.98 6.13
C VAL A 398 -17.73 26.36 5.68
N ALA A 399 -18.90 26.47 5.10
CA ALA A 399 -19.44 27.75 4.61
C ALA A 399 -19.46 28.79 5.74
N GLY A 400 -18.87 29.96 5.48
CA GLY A 400 -18.83 31.06 6.44
C GLY A 400 -17.76 30.96 7.55
N ALA A 401 -17.02 29.86 7.63
CA ALA A 401 -15.88 29.77 8.55
C ALA A 401 -14.61 30.22 7.84
N ALA A 402 -13.88 31.19 8.43
CA ALA A 402 -12.53 31.50 7.98
C ALA A 402 -11.66 30.24 8.14
N PRO A 403 -10.84 29.87 7.11
CA PRO A 403 -9.91 28.78 7.25
C PRO A 403 -8.97 29.07 8.43
N ALA A 404 -8.83 28.11 9.32
CA ALA A 404 -7.87 28.22 10.41
C ALA A 404 -6.50 28.54 9.80
N GLU A 405 -5.75 29.48 10.37
CA GLU A 405 -4.39 29.77 9.98
C GLU A 405 -3.58 28.47 10.06
N SER A 406 -3.30 27.90 8.92
CA SER A 406 -2.47 26.71 8.85
C SER A 406 -1.02 27.13 8.67
N ALA A 407 -0.20 26.75 9.63
CA ALA A 407 1.24 27.01 9.62
C ALA A 407 1.85 26.51 8.29
N GLY A 408 2.53 27.42 7.56
CA GLY A 408 3.26 27.08 6.35
C GLY A 408 2.56 27.31 5.01
N LEU A 409 1.35 27.88 4.98
CA LEU A 409 0.72 28.36 3.74
C LEU A 409 1.33 29.68 3.27
N LYS A 410 1.45 29.83 1.94
CA LYS A 410 1.83 31.10 1.34
C LYS A 410 0.67 32.10 1.40
N PRO A 411 0.94 33.42 1.46
CA PRO A 411 -0.13 34.42 1.48
C PRO A 411 -1.11 34.35 0.30
N SER A 412 -0.65 33.86 -0.86
CA SER A 412 -1.50 33.62 -2.01
C SER A 412 -2.47 32.44 -1.83
N GLU A 413 -2.06 31.42 -1.08
CA GLU A 413 -2.89 30.23 -0.79
C GLU A 413 -3.94 30.57 0.26
N ILE A 414 -3.59 31.36 1.27
CA ILE A 414 -4.52 31.90 2.27
C ILE A 414 -5.62 32.71 1.56
N ARG A 415 -5.22 33.68 0.73
CA ARG A 415 -6.20 34.49 -0.05
C ARG A 415 -7.09 33.64 -0.96
N ASN A 416 -6.56 32.55 -1.53
CA ASN A 416 -7.37 31.65 -2.33
C ASN A 416 -8.39 30.90 -1.48
N ASN A 417 -8.00 30.43 -0.29
CA ASN A 417 -8.94 29.81 0.65
C ASN A 417 -10.05 30.77 1.08
N GLU A 418 -9.72 32.02 1.40
CA GLU A 418 -10.69 33.08 1.72
C GLU A 418 -11.65 33.36 0.56
N LYS A 419 -11.12 33.43 -0.66
CA LYS A 419 -11.94 33.60 -1.87
C LYS A 419 -12.90 32.44 -2.08
N LEU A 420 -12.46 31.20 -1.84
CA LEU A 420 -13.34 30.02 -1.93
C LEU A 420 -14.43 30.06 -0.84
N ALA A 421 -14.06 30.41 0.39
CA ALA A 421 -15.00 30.54 1.50
C ALA A 421 -16.06 31.63 1.23
N SER A 422 -15.66 32.76 0.64
CA SER A 422 -16.59 33.86 0.30
C SER A 422 -17.52 33.52 -0.87
N ARG A 423 -17.14 32.60 -1.76
CA ARG A 423 -17.99 32.13 -2.85
C ARG A 423 -19.24 31.40 -2.35
N GLY A 424 -19.12 30.69 -1.22
CA GLY A 424 -20.14 29.77 -0.71
C GLY A 424 -20.21 28.44 -1.48
N GLY A 425 -21.07 27.53 -1.06
CA GLY A 425 -21.15 26.18 -1.61
C GLY A 425 -20.04 25.26 -1.13
N ASP A 426 -19.83 24.18 -1.84
CA ASP A 426 -18.78 23.19 -1.52
C ASP A 426 -17.41 23.67 -2.01
N TYR A 427 -16.39 23.50 -1.20
CA TYR A 427 -15.00 23.81 -1.57
C TYR A 427 -14.01 23.05 -0.69
N TYR A 428 -12.79 22.85 -1.19
CA TYR A 428 -11.67 22.32 -0.43
C TYR A 428 -10.69 23.43 -0.06
N VAL A 429 -10.32 23.49 1.21
CA VAL A 429 -9.28 24.38 1.71
C VAL A 429 -7.94 23.66 1.76
N LYS A 430 -6.87 24.37 1.42
CA LYS A 430 -5.51 23.92 1.73
C LYS A 430 -5.25 24.12 3.21
N LYS A 431 -4.91 23.04 3.93
CA LYS A 431 -4.50 23.10 5.35
C LYS A 431 -3.02 23.41 5.55
N GLY A 432 -2.22 23.31 4.52
CA GLY A 432 -0.77 23.34 4.61
C GLY A 432 -0.18 21.95 4.33
N ARG A 433 1.09 21.77 4.67
CA ARG A 433 1.75 20.48 4.57
C ARG A 433 1.66 19.75 5.89
N LYS A 434 1.36 18.46 5.84
CA LYS A 434 1.44 17.59 7.00
C LYS A 434 2.82 17.74 7.65
N GLU A 435 2.86 17.86 8.96
CA GLU A 435 4.12 17.88 9.71
C GLU A 435 4.45 16.47 10.17
N GLU A 436 5.64 16.02 9.86
CA GLU A 436 6.14 14.68 10.19
C GLU A 436 7.36 14.80 11.11
N PRO A 437 7.43 13.98 12.18
CA PRO A 437 8.57 14.03 13.08
C PRO A 437 9.83 13.54 12.38
N VAL A 438 10.93 14.31 12.51
CA VAL A 438 12.23 13.91 11.99
C VAL A 438 12.88 12.93 12.96
N LEU A 439 13.21 11.75 12.44
CA LEU A 439 13.86 10.72 13.23
C LEU A 439 15.38 10.93 13.30
N ASN A 440 16.01 10.46 14.37
CA ASN A 440 17.45 10.53 14.49
C ASN A 440 18.12 9.55 13.49
N PRO A 441 18.83 10.02 12.46
CA PRO A 441 19.44 9.17 11.45
C PRO A 441 20.57 8.28 12.00
N GLU A 442 21.21 8.64 13.11
CA GLU A 442 22.28 7.85 13.73
C GLU A 442 21.75 6.56 14.37
N LEU A 443 20.45 6.53 14.71
CA LEU A 443 19.78 5.37 15.27
C LEU A 443 19.00 4.55 14.22
N ASN A 444 19.14 4.89 12.96
CA ASN A 444 18.58 4.10 11.86
C ASN A 444 19.56 3.02 11.40
N MET A 445 19.01 1.91 10.95
CA MET A 445 19.80 0.80 10.44
C MET A 445 19.14 0.14 9.24
N PHE A 446 19.90 -0.69 8.53
CA PHE A 446 19.36 -1.58 7.50
C PHE A 446 18.64 -2.76 8.15
N PHE A 447 17.46 -3.11 7.61
CA PHE A 447 16.57 -4.16 8.11
C PHE A 447 16.20 -3.97 9.60
N PRO A 448 15.65 -2.81 9.98
CA PRO A 448 15.42 -2.42 11.37
C PRO A 448 14.28 -3.20 12.05
N ARG A 449 13.68 -4.15 11.37
CA ARG A 449 12.38 -4.69 11.71
C ARG A 449 12.40 -5.53 12.96
N ILE A 450 11.92 -4.95 14.04
CA ILE A 450 11.50 -5.63 15.25
C ILE A 450 9.97 -5.56 15.31
N HIS A 451 9.34 -6.66 15.73
CA HIS A 451 7.88 -6.83 15.66
C HIS A 451 7.11 -5.72 16.40
N SER A 452 7.54 -5.36 17.60
CA SER A 452 6.86 -4.34 18.40
C SER A 452 7.82 -3.64 19.37
N ARG A 453 7.77 -2.30 19.43
CA ARG A 453 8.49 -1.52 20.43
C ARG A 453 8.01 -1.80 21.86
N MET A 454 6.74 -2.20 22.02
CA MET A 454 6.16 -2.53 23.32
C MET A 454 6.76 -3.81 23.93
N HIS A 455 7.35 -4.68 23.11
CA HIS A 455 7.99 -5.93 23.56
C HIS A 455 9.51 -5.81 23.68
N ARG A 456 10.05 -4.59 23.77
CA ARG A 456 11.49 -4.34 23.85
C ARG A 456 12.20 -5.13 24.93
N ASP A 457 11.60 -5.21 26.10
CA ASP A 457 12.20 -5.92 27.23
C ASP A 457 12.20 -7.44 27.05
N ALA A 458 11.17 -7.99 26.39
CA ALA A 458 11.14 -9.40 26.01
C ALA A 458 12.26 -9.73 25.01
N TYR A 459 12.51 -8.86 24.03
CA TYR A 459 13.62 -9.06 23.08
C TYR A 459 14.99 -9.02 23.76
N ARG A 460 15.17 -8.12 24.73
CA ARG A 460 16.41 -8.07 25.55
C ARG A 460 16.63 -9.37 26.29
N THR A 461 15.58 -9.88 26.94
CA THR A 461 15.65 -11.16 27.65
C THR A 461 16.00 -12.31 26.71
N TRP A 462 15.42 -12.34 25.51
CA TRP A 462 15.69 -13.39 24.51
C TRP A 462 17.14 -13.41 24.01
N VAL A 463 17.75 -12.25 23.84
CA VAL A 463 19.15 -12.17 23.41
C VAL A 463 20.13 -12.14 24.58
N SER A 464 19.62 -12.34 25.81
CA SER A 464 20.42 -12.34 27.05
C SER A 464 21.27 -11.06 27.22
N LEU A 465 20.71 -9.90 26.79
CA LEU A 465 21.37 -8.62 26.97
C LEU A 465 21.44 -8.31 28.47
N ASP A 466 22.67 -8.29 28.98
CA ASP A 466 22.92 -7.85 30.35
C ASP A 466 22.72 -6.33 30.44
N THR A 467 21.74 -5.93 31.24
CA THR A 467 21.38 -4.52 31.48
C THR A 467 21.97 -3.96 32.76
N THR A 468 23.08 -4.56 33.25
CA THR A 468 23.80 -4.02 34.40
C THR A 468 24.40 -2.66 34.08
N ALA A 469 24.65 -1.86 35.10
CA ALA A 469 25.14 -0.48 34.96
C ALA A 469 26.45 -0.37 34.15
N ASP A 470 27.26 -1.42 34.16
CA ASP A 470 28.53 -1.48 33.44
C ASP A 470 28.37 -1.63 31.88
N ASN A 471 27.20 -2.10 31.44
CA ASN A 471 26.85 -2.30 30.03
C ASN A 471 25.92 -1.20 29.47
N LEU A 472 25.66 -0.16 30.26
CA LEU A 472 24.89 0.98 29.82
C LEU A 472 25.83 2.02 29.23
N ARG A 473 25.61 2.40 27.96
CA ARG A 473 26.28 3.56 27.36
C ARG A 473 25.57 4.83 27.78
N GLU A 474 26.30 5.75 28.38
CA GLU A 474 25.83 7.13 28.51
C GLU A 474 25.80 7.77 27.11
N LEU A 475 24.59 7.87 26.52
CA LEU A 475 24.40 8.65 25.31
C LEU A 475 24.02 10.08 25.71
N HIS A 476 24.86 11.02 25.32
CA HIS A 476 24.60 12.44 25.55
C HIS A 476 24.11 13.04 24.23
N ALA A 477 22.86 13.51 24.20
CA ALA A 477 22.45 14.43 23.14
C ALA A 477 23.18 15.76 23.34
N VAL A 478 23.63 16.36 22.27
CA VAL A 478 24.28 17.67 22.27
C VAL A 478 23.36 18.65 21.56
N ASP A 479 22.99 19.72 22.22
CA ASP A 479 22.31 20.82 21.53
C ASP A 479 23.24 21.40 20.46
N VAL A 480 22.81 21.35 19.23
CA VAL A 480 23.58 21.76 18.05
C VAL A 480 23.98 23.24 18.11
N ASN A 481 23.21 24.09 18.79
CA ASN A 481 23.45 25.51 18.85
C ASN A 481 24.36 25.92 20.03
N SER A 482 24.27 25.22 21.15
CA SER A 482 25.04 25.58 22.37
C SER A 482 26.19 24.63 22.66
N GLY A 483 26.27 23.47 22.00
CA GLY A 483 27.26 22.43 22.29
C GLY A 483 27.12 21.81 23.70
N LYS A 484 26.04 22.09 24.41
CA LYS A 484 25.81 21.55 25.75
C LYS A 484 25.12 20.21 25.71
N LYS A 485 25.48 19.33 26.64
CA LYS A 485 24.79 18.08 26.86
C LYS A 485 23.36 18.33 27.33
N VAL A 486 22.40 17.70 26.70
CA VAL A 486 20.97 17.87 26.98
C VAL A 486 20.36 16.52 27.37
N PRO A 487 19.40 16.49 28.30
CA PRO A 487 18.70 15.27 28.65
C PRO A 487 17.88 14.76 27.44
N GLU A 488 18.02 13.50 27.12
CA GLU A 488 17.12 12.82 26.17
C GLU A 488 15.99 12.15 26.95
N TYR A 489 14.83 12.07 26.29
CA TYR A 489 13.69 11.33 26.81
C TYR A 489 13.68 9.91 26.23
N ASP A 490 13.15 8.96 26.98
CA ASP A 490 12.99 7.61 26.47
C ASP A 490 12.02 7.56 25.27
N VAL A 491 11.90 6.38 24.67
CA VAL A 491 11.03 6.14 23.50
C VAL A 491 9.56 6.46 23.76
N TYR A 492 9.17 6.60 25.03
CA TYR A 492 7.81 6.94 25.49
C TYR A 492 7.65 8.41 25.87
N GLY A 493 8.71 9.24 25.70
CA GLY A 493 8.68 10.65 26.07
C GLY A 493 8.86 10.90 27.57
N GLN A 494 9.13 9.87 28.36
CA GLN A 494 9.47 10.02 29.77
C GLN A 494 10.97 10.30 29.90
N PRO A 495 11.39 11.32 30.66
CA PRO A 495 12.80 11.54 30.90
C PRO A 495 13.35 10.41 31.77
N THR A 496 14.32 9.67 31.26
CA THR A 496 15.15 8.75 32.07
C THR A 496 16.28 9.52 32.75
N TYR A 497 15.91 10.59 33.41
CA TYR A 497 16.82 11.58 33.94
C TYR A 497 17.15 11.31 35.41
N ASN A 498 18.43 11.23 35.74
CA ASN A 498 18.86 11.36 37.13
C ASN A 498 19.06 12.84 37.46
N PRO A 499 18.15 13.44 38.20
CA PRO A 499 18.23 14.89 38.52
C PRO A 499 19.47 15.28 39.29
N MET A 500 20.17 14.32 39.95
CA MET A 500 21.37 14.57 40.73
C MET A 500 22.66 14.62 39.91
N THR A 501 22.72 13.91 38.77
CA THR A 501 23.93 13.80 37.97
C THR A 501 23.82 14.43 36.57
N GLY A 502 22.61 14.80 36.12
CA GLY A 502 22.38 15.34 34.79
C GLY A 502 22.64 14.35 33.67
N THR A 503 22.71 13.05 33.97
CA THR A 503 23.00 11.99 32.99
C THR A 503 21.76 11.20 32.65
N VAL A 504 21.64 10.88 31.36
CA VAL A 504 20.59 9.99 30.82
C VAL A 504 21.24 8.67 30.47
N VAL A 505 20.70 7.59 31.00
CA VAL A 505 21.24 6.24 30.79
C VAL A 505 20.31 5.48 29.83
N PHE A 506 20.84 5.08 28.68
CA PHE A 506 20.17 4.17 27.75
C PHE A 506 20.78 2.78 27.85
N PRO A 507 19.97 1.74 27.91
CA PRO A 507 20.47 0.39 27.73
C PRO A 507 20.91 0.19 26.26
N GLN A 508 22.03 -0.47 26.07
CA GLN A 508 22.58 -0.85 24.75
C GLN A 508 21.71 -1.87 24.05
#